data_30694af0169586860fe1a806408c3614
#
_entry.id   30694af0169586860fe1a806408c3614
#
_cell.length_a   1.000
_cell.length_b   1.000
_cell.length_c   1.000
_cell.angle_alpha   90.00
_cell.angle_beta   90.00
_cell.angle_gamma   90.00
#
_symmetry.space_group_name_H-M   'P 1'
#
loop_
_entity.id
_entity.type
_entity.pdbx_description
1 polymer ?
#
loop_
_entity_poly.entity_id
_entity_poly.type
_entity_poly.pdbx_seq_one_letter_code
_entity_poly.pdbx_strand_id
1 'polypeptide(L)'
;MLNLASKTDDPNARLSWGERIGYGVGATGWNAINGIIGTFLTVYFTNVALLDAGIIATLIAVSKLFDGVSDLIVGNIVDRTHSKMGKARVWLLRISVPLVVATLLMFFVPANFPSAAKYVYVFLMYNLVNTVCLTFMQVPYYSMISLMTTNGEERGLLGNIQQIFQTLGNVLVNTFFVTLLAKFSSSIETENTQAGYTGAIFCVVALMVVLVLITVFSTKERVVSDGMEKAGQKNTGDEVKPLAAVKSLLQNKYWVIMFFAMLCIFFVIIFYSIGGVYYALYIFKDMGQYSWMGNSISIAQFAIMFITPFFMSKFGKRWMYAAGMALLTIGFLGFGLFGTSKIVMIICNVLKGCGLGISGAMAMGLVADSITYGQLKTGINAVGMGNAGTSAAQKLGLGLGTAVFGWVMSAAGFDGALDLQGLPQPAAVETAIRFMYNWIPMIMCAVICIIFVTSFNLDRDLAKLRAEKGIEG
;
A
#
# COMPACT_ATOMS: atom_id res chain seq x y z
N MET A 1 -1.63 -14.80 -32.74
CA MET A 1 -2.45 -13.60 -32.94
C MET A 1 -3.01 -13.17 -31.59
N LEU A 2 -2.72 -11.96 -31.17
CA LEU A 2 -3.24 -11.37 -29.95
C LEU A 2 -4.76 -11.13 -30.11
N ASN A 3 -5.57 -11.91 -29.40
CA ASN A 3 -7.02 -11.73 -29.44
C ASN A 3 -7.41 -10.54 -28.52
N LEU A 4 -7.44 -9.34 -29.09
CA LEU A 4 -7.65 -8.09 -28.37
C LEU A 4 -9.13 -7.81 -28.05
N ALA A 5 -10.07 -8.49 -28.71
CA ALA A 5 -11.47 -8.07 -28.76
C ALA A 5 -12.51 -9.10 -28.31
N SER A 6 -12.15 -10.33 -27.98
CA SER A 6 -13.13 -11.38 -27.66
C SER A 6 -13.55 -11.35 -26.19
N LYS A 7 -14.71 -10.78 -25.90
CA LYS A 7 -15.40 -10.91 -24.60
C LYS A 7 -16.27 -12.17 -24.65
N THR A 8 -15.70 -13.33 -24.38
CA THR A 8 -16.49 -14.58 -24.26
C THR A 8 -17.38 -14.53 -23.03
N ASP A 9 -18.50 -15.26 -23.05
CA ASP A 9 -19.40 -15.38 -21.87
C ASP A 9 -19.02 -16.55 -20.97
N ASP A 10 -18.12 -17.43 -21.40
CA ASP A 10 -17.62 -18.56 -20.61
C ASP A 10 -16.72 -18.08 -19.46
N PRO A 11 -17.09 -18.34 -18.21
CA PRO A 11 -16.30 -17.95 -17.04
C PRO A 11 -14.93 -18.62 -16.94
N ASN A 12 -14.74 -19.77 -17.59
CA ASN A 12 -13.50 -20.55 -17.55
C ASN A 12 -12.57 -20.29 -18.75
N ALA A 13 -13.03 -19.51 -19.73
CA ALA A 13 -12.22 -19.19 -20.91
C ALA A 13 -11.04 -18.26 -20.55
N ARG A 14 -10.00 -18.32 -21.39
CA ARG A 14 -8.89 -17.38 -21.32
C ARG A 14 -9.36 -15.98 -21.69
N LEU A 15 -8.98 -15.01 -20.86
CA LEU A 15 -9.30 -13.59 -21.07
C LEU A 15 -8.49 -13.02 -22.26
N SER A 16 -9.08 -12.08 -22.98
CA SER A 16 -8.38 -11.32 -24.00
C SER A 16 -7.32 -10.40 -23.40
N TRP A 17 -6.27 -10.09 -24.14
CA TRP A 17 -5.26 -9.11 -23.67
C TRP A 17 -5.84 -7.73 -23.43
N GLY A 18 -6.87 -7.32 -24.18
CA GLY A 18 -7.58 -6.08 -23.95
C GLY A 18 -8.25 -6.01 -22.57
N GLU A 19 -8.85 -7.13 -22.11
CA GLU A 19 -9.47 -7.21 -20.78
C GLU A 19 -8.43 -7.26 -19.66
N ARG A 20 -7.32 -7.99 -19.88
CA ARG A 20 -6.22 -8.08 -18.88
C ARG A 20 -5.56 -6.73 -18.67
N ILE A 21 -5.20 -6.03 -19.76
CA ILE A 21 -4.59 -4.69 -19.71
C ILE A 21 -5.61 -3.69 -19.16
N GLY A 22 -6.85 -3.74 -19.63
CA GLY A 22 -7.91 -2.87 -19.17
C GLY A 22 -8.19 -3.00 -17.67
N TYR A 23 -8.12 -4.22 -17.12
CA TYR A 23 -8.15 -4.44 -15.68
C TYR A 23 -6.93 -3.78 -14.99
N GLY A 24 -5.72 -4.02 -15.50
CA GLY A 24 -4.49 -3.45 -14.94
C GLY A 24 -4.50 -1.91 -14.89
N VAL A 25 -4.94 -1.27 -15.96
CA VAL A 25 -4.99 0.19 -16.08
C VAL A 25 -5.76 0.85 -14.93
N GLY A 26 -6.84 0.24 -14.45
CA GLY A 26 -7.57 0.73 -13.27
C GLY A 26 -6.71 0.74 -12.01
N ALA A 27 -5.81 -0.24 -11.86
CA ALA A 27 -4.89 -0.28 -10.73
C ALA A 27 -3.98 0.95 -10.71
N THR A 28 -3.47 1.40 -11.85
CA THR A 28 -2.68 2.63 -11.97
C THR A 28 -3.49 3.84 -11.50
N GLY A 29 -4.76 3.95 -11.92
CA GLY A 29 -5.60 5.11 -11.61
C GLY A 29 -5.84 5.31 -10.11
N TRP A 30 -6.40 4.31 -9.44
CA TRP A 30 -6.69 4.46 -8.01
C TRP A 30 -5.43 4.45 -7.14
N ASN A 31 -4.38 3.71 -7.56
CA ASN A 31 -3.12 3.69 -6.81
C ASN A 31 -2.37 5.01 -6.89
N ALA A 32 -2.49 5.75 -7.98
CA ALA A 32 -1.92 7.10 -8.07
C ALA A 32 -2.52 8.04 -7.01
N ILE A 33 -3.84 8.03 -6.80
CA ILE A 33 -4.48 8.81 -5.74
C ILE A 33 -4.00 8.33 -4.36
N ASN A 34 -4.01 7.03 -4.13
CA ASN A 34 -3.55 6.45 -2.86
C ASN A 34 -2.08 6.80 -2.57
N GLY A 35 -1.23 6.79 -3.60
CA GLY A 35 0.18 7.18 -3.51
C GLY A 35 0.36 8.66 -3.15
N ILE A 36 -0.42 9.56 -3.74
CA ILE A 36 -0.39 11.00 -3.41
C ILE A 36 -0.82 11.21 -1.96
N ILE A 37 -1.91 10.58 -1.53
CA ILE A 37 -2.39 10.67 -0.14
C ILE A 37 -1.33 10.13 0.82
N GLY A 38 -0.76 8.97 0.54
CA GLY A 38 0.24 8.33 1.41
C GLY A 38 1.58 9.07 1.47
N THR A 39 1.88 9.94 0.50
CA THR A 39 3.20 10.57 0.37
C THR A 39 3.13 12.09 0.60
N PHE A 40 2.23 12.78 -0.07
CA PHE A 40 2.22 14.25 -0.14
C PHE A 40 1.18 14.91 0.76
N LEU A 41 0.17 14.18 1.24
CA LEU A 41 -0.92 14.78 2.03
C LEU A 41 -0.42 15.39 3.34
N THR A 42 0.46 14.68 4.05
CA THR A 42 1.03 15.20 5.31
C THR A 42 1.81 16.49 5.05
N VAL A 43 2.61 16.52 4.00
CA VAL A 43 3.38 17.72 3.59
C VAL A 43 2.42 18.86 3.22
N TYR A 44 1.34 18.58 2.49
CA TYR A 44 0.33 19.59 2.19
C TYR A 44 -0.29 20.18 3.46
N PHE A 45 -0.68 19.34 4.42
CA PHE A 45 -1.30 19.84 5.64
C PHE A 45 -0.34 20.64 6.52
N THR A 46 0.94 20.27 6.56
CA THR A 46 1.94 20.96 7.40
C THR A 46 2.50 22.22 6.74
N ASN A 47 2.79 22.17 5.45
CA ASN A 47 3.52 23.26 4.76
C ASN A 47 2.58 24.25 4.05
N VAL A 48 1.40 23.80 3.60
CA VAL A 48 0.45 24.67 2.87
C VAL A 48 -0.71 25.08 3.74
N ALA A 49 -1.34 24.12 4.45
CA ALA A 49 -2.45 24.42 5.36
C ALA A 49 -1.99 24.91 6.75
N LEU A 50 -0.66 24.83 7.04
CA LEU A 50 -0.01 25.30 8.27
C LEU A 50 -0.60 24.68 9.53
N LEU A 51 -0.78 23.38 9.52
CA LEU A 51 -1.32 22.60 10.63
C LEU A 51 -0.19 21.84 11.34
N ASP A 52 -0.33 21.65 12.65
CA ASP A 52 0.65 20.90 13.45
C ASP A 52 0.77 19.45 13.00
N ALA A 53 2.02 19.02 12.76
CA ALA A 53 2.31 17.69 12.24
C ALA A 53 1.87 16.56 13.18
N GLY A 54 1.98 16.77 14.49
CA GLY A 54 1.61 15.79 15.51
C GLY A 54 0.09 15.60 15.61
N ILE A 55 -0.68 16.69 15.52
CA ILE A 55 -2.15 16.63 15.52
C ILE A 55 -2.63 15.94 14.25
N ILE A 56 -2.12 16.32 13.07
CA ILE A 56 -2.46 15.71 11.77
C ILE A 56 -2.14 14.21 11.79
N ALA A 57 -0.95 13.84 12.26
CA ALA A 57 -0.55 12.44 12.35
C ALA A 57 -1.47 11.62 13.26
N THR A 58 -1.91 12.21 14.38
CA THR A 58 -2.87 11.59 15.31
C THR A 58 -4.23 11.40 14.65
N LEU A 59 -4.75 12.41 13.95
CA LEU A 59 -6.02 12.32 13.21
C LEU A 59 -5.97 11.22 12.13
N ILE A 60 -4.89 11.13 11.36
CA ILE A 60 -4.69 10.09 10.35
C ILE A 60 -4.61 8.70 11.00
N ALA A 61 -3.87 8.56 12.11
CA ALA A 61 -3.73 7.29 12.82
C ALA A 61 -5.08 6.79 13.37
N VAL A 62 -5.87 7.68 13.99
CA VAL A 62 -7.22 7.36 14.45
C VAL A 62 -8.12 6.95 13.28
N SER A 63 -8.04 7.65 12.15
CA SER A 63 -8.82 7.31 10.95
C SER A 63 -8.49 5.92 10.42
N LYS A 64 -7.24 5.46 10.52
CA LYS A 64 -6.83 4.10 10.10
C LYS A 64 -7.52 2.98 10.87
N LEU A 65 -8.01 3.25 12.09
CA LEU A 65 -8.80 2.27 12.84
C LEU A 65 -10.18 2.03 12.20
N PHE A 66 -10.76 3.04 11.56
CA PHE A 66 -12.05 2.92 10.87
C PHE A 66 -11.96 2.19 9.52
N ASP A 67 -10.79 2.16 8.87
CA ASP A 67 -10.60 1.54 7.56
C ASP A 67 -10.95 0.04 7.58
N GLY A 68 -10.61 -0.68 8.65
CA GLY A 68 -10.93 -2.10 8.78
C GLY A 68 -12.43 -2.40 8.86
N VAL A 69 -13.17 -1.51 9.54
CA VAL A 69 -14.64 -1.63 9.66
C VAL A 69 -15.30 -1.28 8.34
N SER A 70 -14.82 -0.24 7.66
CA SER A 70 -15.37 0.19 6.37
C SER A 70 -15.21 -0.88 5.30
N ASP A 71 -14.09 -1.61 5.24
CA ASP A 71 -13.86 -2.70 4.29
C ASP A 71 -14.95 -3.79 4.40
N LEU A 72 -15.31 -4.17 5.63
CA LEU A 72 -16.35 -5.18 5.86
C LEU A 72 -17.74 -4.69 5.44
N ILE A 73 -18.05 -3.43 5.74
CA ILE A 73 -19.33 -2.82 5.36
C ILE A 73 -19.43 -2.73 3.84
N VAL A 74 -18.39 -2.22 3.18
CA VAL A 74 -18.36 -2.07 1.73
C VAL A 74 -18.40 -3.44 1.04
N GLY A 75 -17.66 -4.43 1.52
CA GLY A 75 -17.70 -5.80 1.00
C GLY A 75 -19.13 -6.34 0.98
N ASN A 76 -19.86 -6.22 2.09
CA ASN A 76 -21.26 -6.65 2.19
C ASN A 76 -22.18 -5.86 1.23
N ILE A 77 -21.98 -4.56 1.07
CA ILE A 77 -22.78 -3.75 0.12
C ILE A 77 -22.52 -4.18 -1.32
N VAL A 78 -21.25 -4.43 -1.69
CA VAL A 78 -20.88 -4.89 -3.04
C VAL A 78 -21.49 -6.27 -3.33
N ASP A 79 -21.41 -7.20 -2.37
CA ASP A 79 -21.96 -8.57 -2.54
C ASP A 79 -23.48 -8.57 -2.76
N ARG A 80 -24.20 -7.66 -2.09
CA ARG A 80 -25.65 -7.51 -2.24
C ARG A 80 -26.07 -6.65 -3.45
N THR A 81 -25.12 -6.11 -4.19
CA THR A 81 -25.44 -5.26 -5.33
C THR A 81 -25.85 -6.07 -6.54
N HIS A 82 -27.00 -5.73 -7.13
CA HIS A 82 -27.50 -6.28 -8.37
C HIS A 82 -27.52 -5.19 -9.45
N SER A 83 -26.80 -5.40 -10.54
CA SER A 83 -26.72 -4.43 -11.63
C SER A 83 -26.49 -5.13 -12.97
N LYS A 84 -27.05 -4.56 -14.06
CA LYS A 84 -26.80 -5.01 -15.44
C LYS A 84 -25.33 -4.87 -15.87
N MET A 85 -24.56 -3.99 -15.20
CA MET A 85 -23.13 -3.81 -15.47
C MET A 85 -22.24 -4.78 -14.68
N GLY A 86 -22.78 -5.50 -13.73
CA GLY A 86 -22.05 -6.31 -12.77
C GLY A 86 -22.06 -5.71 -11.36
N LYS A 87 -21.61 -6.49 -10.36
CA LYS A 87 -21.62 -6.09 -8.94
C LYS A 87 -20.49 -5.09 -8.63
N ALA A 88 -19.28 -5.34 -9.12
CA ALA A 88 -18.11 -4.53 -8.83
C ALA A 88 -17.98 -3.32 -9.77
N ARG A 89 -18.14 -3.53 -11.07
CA ARG A 89 -17.96 -2.46 -12.08
C ARG A 89 -18.87 -1.27 -11.86
N VAL A 90 -20.10 -1.48 -11.42
CA VAL A 90 -21.06 -0.39 -11.15
C VAL A 90 -20.57 0.50 -10.01
N TRP A 91 -19.89 -0.05 -9.00
CA TRP A 91 -19.34 0.73 -7.91
C TRP A 91 -18.13 1.54 -8.33
N LEU A 92 -17.23 0.97 -9.15
CA LEU A 92 -16.11 1.72 -9.73
C LEU A 92 -16.60 2.98 -10.45
N LEU A 93 -17.68 2.86 -11.24
CA LEU A 93 -18.26 3.99 -11.94
C LEU A 93 -18.92 4.99 -10.98
N ARG A 94 -19.74 4.50 -10.04
CA ARG A 94 -20.49 5.38 -9.12
C ARG A 94 -19.58 6.17 -8.19
N ILE A 95 -18.50 5.55 -7.71
CA ILE A 95 -17.60 6.20 -6.74
C ILE A 95 -16.60 7.15 -7.41
N SER A 96 -16.36 7.05 -8.72
CA SER A 96 -15.40 7.88 -9.42
C SER A 96 -15.66 9.37 -9.23
N VAL A 97 -16.91 9.83 -9.39
CA VAL A 97 -17.25 11.25 -9.22
C VAL A 97 -17.15 11.70 -7.76
N PRO A 98 -17.74 11.01 -6.76
CA PRO A 98 -17.53 11.34 -5.35
C PRO A 98 -16.06 11.37 -4.95
N LEU A 99 -15.25 10.41 -5.42
CA LEU A 99 -13.82 10.35 -5.12
C LEU A 99 -13.07 11.57 -5.67
N VAL A 100 -13.35 11.99 -6.90
CA VAL A 100 -12.77 13.20 -7.50
C VAL A 100 -13.09 14.42 -6.66
N VAL A 101 -14.39 14.66 -6.39
CA VAL A 101 -14.83 15.84 -5.63
C VAL A 101 -14.24 15.84 -4.22
N ALA A 102 -14.29 14.71 -3.52
CA ALA A 102 -13.77 14.59 -2.16
C ALA A 102 -12.24 14.78 -2.13
N THR A 103 -11.49 14.23 -3.11
CA THR A 103 -10.03 14.41 -3.20
C THR A 103 -9.67 15.88 -3.46
N LEU A 104 -10.35 16.55 -4.35
CA LEU A 104 -10.13 17.99 -4.58
C LEU A 104 -10.42 18.82 -3.32
N LEU A 105 -11.52 18.54 -2.63
CA LEU A 105 -11.85 19.21 -1.36
C LEU A 105 -10.82 18.91 -0.26
N MET A 106 -10.30 17.68 -0.18
CA MET A 106 -9.29 17.33 0.82
C MET A 106 -7.99 18.13 0.65
N PHE A 107 -7.60 18.45 -0.59
CA PHE A 107 -6.44 19.31 -0.89
C PHE A 107 -6.83 20.79 -1.08
N PHE A 108 -7.97 21.20 -0.53
CA PHE A 108 -8.42 22.58 -0.50
C PHE A 108 -8.91 22.94 0.91
N VAL A 109 -7.96 23.15 1.82
CA VAL A 109 -8.28 23.59 3.20
C VAL A 109 -8.53 25.10 3.20
N PRO A 110 -9.75 25.59 3.56
CA PRO A 110 -10.05 27.02 3.53
C PRO A 110 -9.14 27.82 4.50
N ALA A 111 -8.43 28.81 3.97
CA ALA A 111 -7.48 29.61 4.74
C ALA A 111 -8.17 30.38 5.91
N ASN A 112 -9.41 30.83 5.69
CA ASN A 112 -10.17 31.66 6.63
C ASN A 112 -10.75 30.88 7.82
N PHE A 113 -10.62 29.55 7.87
CA PHE A 113 -11.12 28.78 9.00
C PHE A 113 -10.22 28.96 10.23
N PRO A 114 -10.81 29.09 11.45
CA PRO A 114 -10.01 28.98 12.67
C PRO A 114 -9.34 27.59 12.77
N SER A 115 -8.20 27.51 13.44
CA SER A 115 -7.38 26.29 13.50
C SER A 115 -8.17 25.05 13.90
N ALA A 116 -9.05 25.15 14.91
CA ALA A 116 -9.90 24.04 15.30
C ALA A 116 -10.83 23.53 14.20
N ALA A 117 -11.43 24.46 13.43
CA ALA A 117 -12.28 24.08 12.29
C ALA A 117 -11.50 23.45 11.14
N LYS A 118 -10.24 23.87 10.91
CA LYS A 118 -9.35 23.22 9.93
C LYS A 118 -9.07 21.75 10.31
N TYR A 119 -8.79 21.44 11.57
CA TYR A 119 -8.56 20.05 12.02
C TYR A 119 -9.80 19.19 11.86
N VAL A 120 -10.99 19.69 12.21
CA VAL A 120 -12.26 18.98 11.99
C VAL A 120 -12.49 18.74 10.50
N TYR A 121 -12.28 19.77 9.65
CA TYR A 121 -12.40 19.67 8.21
C TYR A 121 -11.46 18.58 7.63
N VAL A 122 -10.19 18.62 8.01
CA VAL A 122 -9.18 17.63 7.58
C VAL A 122 -9.59 16.22 7.99
N PHE A 123 -10.02 16.03 9.24
CA PHE A 123 -10.48 14.73 9.72
C PHE A 123 -11.67 14.20 8.92
N LEU A 124 -12.68 15.04 8.67
CA LEU A 124 -13.86 14.65 7.89
C LEU A 124 -13.49 14.33 6.43
N MET A 125 -12.70 15.20 5.78
CA MET A 125 -12.31 14.99 4.38
C MET A 125 -11.39 13.79 4.22
N TYR A 126 -10.45 13.57 5.14
CA TYR A 126 -9.58 12.40 5.13
C TYR A 126 -10.39 11.10 5.23
N ASN A 127 -11.33 11.01 6.18
CA ASN A 127 -12.18 9.82 6.33
C ASN A 127 -13.11 9.64 5.11
N LEU A 128 -13.68 10.72 4.58
CA LEU A 128 -14.51 10.65 3.37
C LEU A 128 -13.72 10.08 2.18
N VAL A 129 -12.50 10.57 1.95
CA VAL A 129 -11.68 10.10 0.82
C VAL A 129 -11.14 8.70 1.10
N ASN A 130 -10.45 8.50 2.23
CA ASN A 130 -9.66 7.29 2.47
C ASN A 130 -10.52 6.14 2.99
N THR A 131 -11.38 6.39 4.00
CA THR A 131 -12.18 5.34 4.64
C THR A 131 -13.45 5.01 3.83
N VAL A 132 -14.03 5.99 3.10
CA VAL A 132 -15.24 5.75 2.32
C VAL A 132 -14.92 5.58 0.84
N CYS A 133 -14.48 6.64 0.16
CA CYS A 133 -14.37 6.62 -1.30
C CYS A 133 -13.32 5.63 -1.82
N LEU A 134 -12.12 5.60 -1.24
CA LEU A 134 -11.08 4.64 -1.65
C LEU A 134 -11.45 3.21 -1.31
N THR A 135 -12.14 2.95 -0.20
CA THR A 135 -12.63 1.60 0.11
C THR A 135 -13.66 1.13 -0.92
N PHE A 136 -14.63 2.00 -1.31
CA PHE A 136 -15.58 1.71 -2.38
C PHE A 136 -14.94 1.62 -3.78
N MET A 137 -13.72 2.10 -3.97
CA MET A 137 -12.92 1.89 -5.17
C MET A 137 -12.17 0.55 -5.11
N GLN A 138 -11.44 0.30 -4.01
CA GLN A 138 -10.51 -0.82 -3.88
C GLN A 138 -11.20 -2.16 -3.70
N VAL A 139 -12.20 -2.26 -2.81
CA VAL A 139 -12.88 -3.53 -2.51
C VAL A 139 -13.57 -4.11 -3.75
N PRO A 140 -14.40 -3.35 -4.50
CA PRO A 140 -14.95 -3.86 -5.75
C PRO A 140 -13.86 -4.18 -6.79
N TYR A 141 -12.83 -3.34 -6.91
CA TYR A 141 -11.74 -3.56 -7.85
C TYR A 141 -11.03 -4.91 -7.61
N TYR A 142 -10.68 -5.24 -6.37
CA TYR A 142 -10.08 -6.53 -6.03
C TYR A 142 -11.04 -7.70 -6.26
N SER A 143 -12.34 -7.51 -6.00
CA SER A 143 -13.37 -8.53 -6.23
C SER A 143 -13.53 -8.87 -7.71
N MET A 144 -13.20 -7.94 -8.62
CA MET A 144 -13.30 -8.18 -10.07
C MET A 144 -12.48 -9.38 -10.53
N ILE A 145 -11.32 -9.70 -9.93
CA ILE A 145 -10.52 -10.87 -10.30
C ILE A 145 -11.38 -12.15 -10.25
N SER A 146 -12.12 -12.32 -9.16
CA SER A 146 -12.98 -13.51 -8.98
C SER A 146 -14.27 -13.46 -9.78
N LEU A 147 -14.76 -12.25 -10.11
CA LEU A 147 -15.97 -12.04 -10.91
C LEU A 147 -15.74 -12.12 -12.42
N MET A 148 -14.52 -11.87 -12.88
CA MET A 148 -14.16 -11.94 -14.30
C MET A 148 -13.92 -13.36 -14.78
N THR A 149 -13.34 -14.25 -13.94
CA THR A 149 -13.01 -15.62 -14.35
C THR A 149 -13.00 -16.60 -13.17
N THR A 150 -13.33 -17.87 -13.47
CA THR A 150 -13.15 -19.01 -12.55
C THR A 150 -11.79 -19.71 -12.75
N ASN A 151 -11.08 -19.44 -13.84
CA ASN A 151 -9.79 -20.04 -14.17
C ASN A 151 -8.69 -19.55 -13.22
N GLY A 152 -8.06 -20.47 -12.48
CA GLY A 152 -7.02 -20.15 -11.49
C GLY A 152 -5.76 -19.53 -12.10
N GLU A 153 -5.35 -19.97 -13.31
CA GLU A 153 -4.20 -19.38 -14.01
C GLU A 153 -4.46 -17.92 -14.41
N GLU A 154 -5.66 -17.65 -14.93
CA GLU A 154 -6.07 -16.29 -15.32
C GLU A 154 -6.18 -15.37 -14.09
N ARG A 155 -6.69 -15.85 -12.95
CA ARG A 155 -6.72 -15.09 -11.70
C ARG A 155 -5.32 -14.72 -11.23
N GLY A 156 -4.38 -15.67 -11.31
CA GLY A 156 -2.97 -15.42 -10.98
C GLY A 156 -2.35 -14.37 -11.91
N LEU A 157 -2.62 -14.48 -13.22
CA LEU A 157 -2.15 -13.52 -14.22
C LEU A 157 -2.73 -12.12 -14.00
N LEU A 158 -4.03 -12.00 -13.70
CA LEU A 158 -4.66 -10.71 -13.37
C LEU A 158 -4.06 -10.08 -12.12
N GLY A 159 -3.77 -10.88 -11.08
CA GLY A 159 -3.09 -10.40 -9.88
C GLY A 159 -1.69 -9.84 -10.18
N ASN A 160 -0.92 -10.52 -11.03
CA ASN A 160 0.39 -10.04 -11.46
C ASN A 160 0.30 -8.75 -12.29
N ILE A 161 -0.63 -8.69 -13.25
CA ILE A 161 -0.88 -7.49 -14.05
C ILE A 161 -1.28 -6.32 -13.15
N GLN A 162 -2.18 -6.55 -12.19
CA GLN A 162 -2.55 -5.54 -11.19
C GLN A 162 -1.32 -4.98 -10.48
N GLN A 163 -0.44 -5.84 -9.98
CA GLN A 163 0.76 -5.41 -9.24
C GLN A 163 1.73 -4.60 -10.13
N ILE A 164 1.89 -5.00 -11.39
CA ILE A 164 2.66 -4.26 -12.39
C ILE A 164 2.10 -2.85 -12.56
N PHE A 165 0.79 -2.73 -12.77
CA PHE A 165 0.14 -1.45 -13.00
C PHE A 165 0.03 -0.58 -11.74
N GLN A 166 -0.05 -1.16 -10.56
CA GLN A 166 0.08 -0.43 -9.28
C GLN A 166 1.47 0.22 -9.16
N THR A 167 2.52 -0.54 -9.47
CA THR A 167 3.90 -0.02 -9.45
C THR A 167 4.08 1.10 -10.46
N LEU A 168 3.47 0.96 -11.66
CA LEU A 168 3.44 2.03 -12.65
C LEU A 168 2.75 3.29 -12.11
N GLY A 169 1.66 3.15 -11.36
CA GLY A 169 0.99 4.25 -10.66
C GLY A 169 1.94 5.01 -9.72
N ASN A 170 2.74 4.30 -8.93
CA ASN A 170 3.74 4.92 -8.06
C ASN A 170 4.82 5.69 -8.84
N VAL A 171 5.31 5.12 -9.96
CA VAL A 171 6.28 5.81 -10.82
C VAL A 171 5.69 7.08 -11.43
N LEU A 172 4.42 7.04 -11.86
CA LEU A 172 3.73 8.22 -12.37
C LEU A 172 3.61 9.31 -11.30
N VAL A 173 3.24 8.96 -10.06
CA VAL A 173 3.17 9.91 -8.95
C VAL A 173 4.55 10.52 -8.67
N ASN A 174 5.56 9.69 -8.50
CA ASN A 174 6.91 10.16 -8.16
C ASN A 174 7.52 11.08 -9.22
N THR A 175 7.14 10.92 -10.49
CA THR A 175 7.69 11.69 -11.62
C THR A 175 6.81 12.88 -11.97
N PHE A 176 5.56 12.58 -12.31
CA PHE A 176 4.66 13.59 -12.91
C PHE A 176 4.02 14.49 -11.87
N PHE A 177 3.67 13.97 -10.68
CA PHE A 177 3.05 14.81 -9.66
C PHE A 177 3.98 15.93 -9.19
N VAL A 178 5.27 15.60 -8.94
CA VAL A 178 6.27 16.60 -8.56
C VAL A 178 6.46 17.65 -9.67
N THR A 179 6.53 17.20 -10.92
CA THR A 179 6.66 18.12 -12.07
C THR A 179 5.43 19.01 -12.23
N LEU A 180 4.22 18.46 -12.03
CA LEU A 180 2.99 19.25 -12.07
C LEU A 180 2.92 20.24 -10.91
N LEU A 181 3.32 19.80 -9.71
CA LEU A 181 3.37 20.66 -8.53
C LEU A 181 4.26 21.89 -8.79
N ALA A 182 5.48 21.69 -9.28
CA ALA A 182 6.39 22.78 -9.64
C ALA A 182 5.80 23.69 -10.75
N LYS A 183 5.18 23.10 -11.78
CA LYS A 183 4.60 23.86 -12.91
C LYS A 183 3.43 24.75 -12.52
N PHE A 184 2.59 24.31 -11.58
CA PHE A 184 1.42 25.05 -11.12
C PHE A 184 1.72 25.95 -9.91
N SER A 185 2.87 25.83 -9.29
CA SER A 185 3.30 26.73 -8.21
C SER A 185 3.66 28.10 -8.77
N SER A 186 3.13 29.17 -8.18
CA SER A 186 3.27 30.54 -8.66
C SER A 186 4.59 31.22 -8.28
N SER A 187 5.40 30.60 -7.43
CA SER A 187 6.71 31.13 -6.98
C SER A 187 7.80 30.09 -7.20
N ILE A 188 8.92 30.56 -7.78
CA ILE A 188 10.10 29.75 -8.05
C ILE A 188 10.79 29.31 -6.73
N GLU A 189 10.56 30.05 -5.63
CA GLU A 189 11.20 29.80 -4.33
C GLU A 189 10.42 28.85 -3.41
N THR A 190 9.12 28.64 -3.63
CA THR A 190 8.29 27.72 -2.83
C THR A 190 7.49 26.80 -3.74
N GLU A 191 7.96 25.59 -3.95
CA GLU A 191 7.29 24.56 -4.74
C GLU A 191 5.98 24.05 -4.08
N ASN A 192 5.70 24.45 -2.84
CA ASN A 192 4.56 24.03 -2.05
C ASN A 192 3.49 25.12 -1.92
N THR A 193 2.80 25.42 -3.00
CA THR A 193 1.69 26.39 -2.97
C THR A 193 0.34 25.69 -3.06
N GLN A 194 -0.71 26.32 -2.53
CA GLN A 194 -2.10 25.84 -2.69
C GLN A 194 -2.46 25.66 -4.18
N ALA A 195 -2.05 26.60 -5.04
CA ALA A 195 -2.30 26.53 -6.48
C ALA A 195 -1.59 25.33 -7.12
N GLY A 196 -0.33 25.05 -6.71
CA GLY A 196 0.45 23.90 -7.15
C GLY A 196 -0.26 22.59 -6.85
N TYR A 197 -0.66 22.40 -5.60
CA TYR A 197 -1.39 21.18 -5.19
C TYR A 197 -2.74 21.06 -5.90
N THR A 198 -3.54 22.11 -5.95
CA THR A 198 -4.85 22.08 -6.61
C THR A 198 -4.74 21.72 -8.10
N GLY A 199 -3.80 22.34 -8.83
CA GLY A 199 -3.56 22.06 -10.25
C GLY A 199 -3.04 20.65 -10.49
N ALA A 200 -2.06 20.20 -9.71
CA ALA A 200 -1.48 18.85 -9.82
C ALA A 200 -2.53 17.77 -9.52
N ILE A 201 -3.29 17.91 -8.44
CA ILE A 201 -4.36 16.98 -8.06
C ILE A 201 -5.44 16.93 -9.13
N PHE A 202 -5.87 18.08 -9.67
CA PHE A 202 -6.86 18.10 -10.75
C PHE A 202 -6.43 17.25 -11.95
N CYS A 203 -5.18 17.37 -12.39
CA CYS A 203 -4.63 16.55 -13.48
C CYS A 203 -4.65 15.04 -13.14
N VAL A 204 -4.26 14.67 -11.91
CA VAL A 204 -4.19 13.26 -11.51
C VAL A 204 -5.58 12.64 -11.34
N VAL A 205 -6.55 13.36 -10.74
CA VAL A 205 -7.91 12.82 -10.62
C VAL A 205 -8.61 12.73 -11.97
N ALA A 206 -8.35 13.66 -12.90
CA ALA A 206 -8.85 13.57 -14.28
C ALA A 206 -8.28 12.33 -14.99
N LEU A 207 -6.97 12.09 -14.87
CA LEU A 207 -6.33 10.88 -15.40
C LEU A 207 -6.95 9.63 -14.77
N MET A 208 -7.14 9.60 -13.44
CA MET A 208 -7.75 8.46 -12.74
C MET A 208 -9.13 8.13 -13.30
N VAL A 209 -9.98 9.13 -13.52
CA VAL A 209 -11.33 8.90 -14.10
C VAL A 209 -11.22 8.22 -15.45
N VAL A 210 -10.34 8.70 -16.33
CA VAL A 210 -10.12 8.10 -17.65
C VAL A 210 -9.69 6.64 -17.52
N LEU A 211 -8.71 6.34 -16.63
CA LEU A 211 -8.20 4.99 -16.44
C LEU A 211 -9.25 4.04 -15.84
N VAL A 212 -10.06 4.52 -14.88
CA VAL A 212 -11.19 3.75 -14.32
C VAL A 212 -12.27 3.50 -15.36
N LEU A 213 -12.61 4.48 -16.19
CA LEU A 213 -13.56 4.30 -17.30
C LEU A 213 -13.04 3.24 -18.29
N ILE A 214 -11.76 3.29 -18.66
CA ILE A 214 -11.15 2.24 -19.50
C ILE A 214 -11.37 0.87 -18.84
N THR A 215 -11.11 0.71 -17.55
CA THR A 215 -11.33 -0.56 -16.83
C THR A 215 -12.78 -0.99 -16.88
N VAL A 216 -13.72 -0.10 -16.56
CA VAL A 216 -15.16 -0.43 -16.54
C VAL A 216 -15.66 -0.89 -17.91
N PHE A 217 -15.21 -0.24 -19.00
CA PHE A 217 -15.68 -0.57 -20.34
C PHE A 217 -14.90 -1.72 -21.03
N SER A 218 -13.64 -1.93 -20.67
CA SER A 218 -12.84 -3.01 -21.25
C SER A 218 -13.06 -4.36 -20.59
N THR A 219 -13.50 -4.42 -19.33
CA THR A 219 -13.70 -5.67 -18.58
C THR A 219 -15.15 -6.16 -18.60
N LYS A 220 -15.37 -7.43 -18.28
CA LYS A 220 -16.71 -8.05 -18.14
C LYS A 220 -16.74 -8.99 -16.94
N GLU A 221 -17.75 -8.86 -16.10
CA GLU A 221 -18.04 -9.83 -15.05
C GLU A 221 -18.85 -11.00 -15.63
N ARG A 222 -18.34 -12.22 -15.47
CA ARG A 222 -18.92 -13.45 -16.06
C ARG A 222 -19.42 -14.42 -15.00
N VAL A 223 -18.85 -14.33 -13.79
CA VAL A 223 -19.18 -15.24 -12.70
C VAL A 223 -20.39 -14.69 -11.97
N VAL A 224 -21.55 -15.33 -12.21
CA VAL A 224 -22.79 -15.03 -11.49
C VAL A 224 -22.71 -15.64 -10.09
N SER A 225 -22.88 -14.84 -9.05
CA SER A 225 -22.63 -15.22 -7.66
C SER A 225 -23.59 -16.27 -7.09
N ASP A 226 -24.71 -16.56 -7.75
CA ASP A 226 -25.71 -17.53 -7.26
C ASP A 226 -25.19 -18.97 -7.13
N GLY A 227 -24.04 -19.27 -7.80
CA GLY A 227 -23.35 -20.56 -7.67
C GLY A 227 -22.19 -20.56 -6.67
N MET A 228 -21.62 -19.40 -6.33
CA MET A 228 -20.46 -19.30 -5.41
C MET A 228 -20.87 -19.31 -3.93
N GLU A 229 -22.06 -18.80 -3.58
CA GLU A 229 -22.60 -18.97 -2.23
C GLU A 229 -22.76 -20.45 -1.85
N LYS A 230 -23.08 -21.31 -2.82
CA LYS A 230 -23.16 -22.77 -2.59
C LYS A 230 -21.80 -23.49 -2.63
N ALA A 231 -20.79 -22.95 -3.31
CA ALA A 231 -19.45 -23.55 -3.39
C ALA A 231 -18.51 -23.07 -2.26
N GLY A 232 -18.70 -21.84 -1.76
CA GLY A 232 -17.95 -21.30 -0.62
C GLY A 232 -18.51 -21.69 0.75
N GLN A 233 -19.79 -22.11 0.81
CA GLN A 233 -20.46 -22.53 2.04
C GLN A 233 -20.43 -24.04 2.32
N LYS A 234 -19.75 -24.85 1.54
CA LYS A 234 -19.38 -26.20 1.98
C LYS A 234 -18.11 -26.19 2.85
N ASN A 235 -18.07 -25.33 3.83
CA ASN A 235 -17.31 -25.61 5.04
C ASN A 235 -18.16 -26.49 5.94
N THR A 236 -18.16 -27.78 5.66
CA THR A 236 -18.52 -28.83 6.62
C THR A 236 -17.43 -28.88 7.69
N GLY A 237 -17.48 -27.98 8.61
CA GLY A 237 -16.68 -27.97 9.82
C GLY A 237 -17.33 -26.99 10.77
N ASP A 238 -17.58 -27.42 12.00
CA ASP A 238 -18.16 -26.64 13.09
C ASP A 238 -17.75 -25.17 13.02
N GLU A 239 -18.72 -24.26 13.19
CA GLU A 239 -18.46 -22.82 13.28
C GLU A 239 -17.42 -22.56 14.37
N VAL A 240 -16.16 -22.40 13.96
CA VAL A 240 -15.08 -22.13 14.88
C VAL A 240 -15.39 -20.79 15.56
N LYS A 241 -15.64 -20.81 16.86
CA LYS A 241 -15.90 -19.59 17.64
C LYS A 241 -14.76 -18.59 17.35
N PRO A 242 -15.05 -17.34 16.97
CA PRO A 242 -14.03 -16.36 16.58
C PRO A 242 -12.88 -16.22 17.60
N LEU A 243 -13.23 -16.31 18.89
CA LEU A 243 -12.26 -16.25 19.98
C LEU A 243 -11.29 -17.44 19.97
N ALA A 244 -11.74 -18.64 19.61
CA ALA A 244 -10.89 -19.83 19.50
C ALA A 244 -9.92 -19.72 18.31
N ALA A 245 -10.37 -19.16 17.18
CA ALA A 245 -9.52 -18.87 16.03
C ALA A 245 -8.42 -17.86 16.37
N VAL A 246 -8.76 -16.73 17.01
CA VAL A 246 -7.80 -15.72 17.46
C VAL A 246 -6.80 -16.34 18.45
N LYS A 247 -7.26 -17.12 19.42
CA LYS A 247 -6.37 -17.81 20.39
C LYS A 247 -5.40 -18.75 19.69
N SER A 248 -5.88 -19.53 18.72
CA SER A 248 -5.03 -20.44 17.93
C SER A 248 -3.95 -19.68 17.14
N LEU A 249 -4.31 -18.53 16.54
CA LEU A 249 -3.37 -17.69 15.80
C LEU A 249 -2.30 -17.07 16.73
N LEU A 250 -2.68 -16.55 17.90
CA LEU A 250 -1.75 -15.99 18.87
C LEU A 250 -0.80 -17.05 19.48
N GLN A 251 -1.23 -18.31 19.56
CA GLN A 251 -0.37 -19.43 19.96
C GLN A 251 0.55 -19.93 18.84
N ASN A 252 0.33 -19.49 17.62
CA ASN A 252 1.15 -19.85 16.47
C ASN A 252 2.32 -18.88 16.31
N LYS A 253 3.50 -19.26 16.79
CA LYS A 253 4.71 -18.42 16.75
C LYS A 253 5.03 -17.87 15.35
N TYR A 254 4.80 -18.67 14.29
CA TYR A 254 5.11 -18.27 12.93
C TYR A 254 4.13 -17.20 12.41
N TRP A 255 2.85 -17.36 12.74
CA TRP A 255 1.86 -16.34 12.38
C TRP A 255 2.10 -15.02 13.14
N VAL A 256 2.46 -15.09 14.42
CA VAL A 256 2.82 -13.92 15.23
C VAL A 256 4.05 -13.20 14.66
N ILE A 257 5.09 -13.94 14.26
CA ILE A 257 6.26 -13.35 13.59
C ILE A 257 5.85 -12.66 12.29
N MET A 258 4.99 -13.30 11.46
CA MET A 258 4.50 -12.70 10.22
C MET A 258 3.63 -11.47 10.47
N PHE A 259 2.79 -11.48 11.51
CA PHE A 259 1.99 -10.31 11.91
C PHE A 259 2.90 -9.10 12.20
N PHE A 260 3.91 -9.28 13.04
CA PHE A 260 4.85 -8.19 13.35
C PHE A 260 5.73 -7.82 12.16
N ALA A 261 6.15 -8.77 11.33
CA ALA A 261 6.89 -8.48 10.11
C ALA A 261 6.08 -7.62 9.13
N MET A 262 4.78 -7.92 8.97
CA MET A 262 3.87 -7.09 8.16
C MET A 262 3.67 -5.70 8.75
N LEU A 263 3.43 -5.60 10.06
CA LEU A 263 3.32 -4.33 10.74
C LEU A 263 4.58 -3.47 10.53
N CYS A 264 5.75 -4.05 10.74
CA CYS A 264 7.03 -3.36 10.60
C CYS A 264 7.31 -2.91 9.17
N ILE A 265 7.06 -3.75 8.15
CA ILE A 265 7.35 -3.36 6.77
C ILE A 265 6.44 -2.21 6.31
N PHE A 266 5.15 -2.22 6.70
CA PHE A 266 4.24 -1.13 6.37
C PHE A 266 4.54 0.15 7.17
N PHE A 267 5.04 0.03 8.38
CA PHE A 267 5.60 1.15 9.14
C PHE A 267 6.82 1.76 8.40
N VAL A 268 7.76 0.93 7.95
CA VAL A 268 8.94 1.35 7.17
C VAL A 268 8.53 2.02 5.86
N ILE A 269 7.48 1.55 5.19
CA ILE A 269 6.96 2.16 3.96
C ILE A 269 6.58 3.62 4.19
N ILE A 270 5.92 3.95 5.29
CA ILE A 270 5.57 5.33 5.64
C ILE A 270 6.83 6.19 5.83
N PHE A 271 7.82 5.67 6.54
CA PHE A 271 9.03 6.41 6.84
C PHE A 271 9.85 6.74 5.59
N TYR A 272 9.91 5.85 4.60
CA TYR A 272 10.59 6.20 3.35
C TYR A 272 9.71 7.02 2.40
N SER A 273 8.38 6.86 2.41
CA SER A 273 7.47 7.62 1.55
C SER A 273 7.36 9.08 2.01
N ILE A 274 6.78 9.31 3.18
CA ILE A 274 6.63 10.66 3.75
C ILE A 274 8.01 11.25 4.05
N GLY A 275 8.87 10.51 4.75
CA GLY A 275 10.23 10.94 5.09
C GLY A 275 11.08 11.28 3.87
N GLY A 276 10.86 10.61 2.73
CA GLY A 276 11.53 10.92 1.47
C GLY A 276 11.21 12.31 0.94
N VAL A 277 9.96 12.75 1.07
CA VAL A 277 9.55 14.11 0.68
C VAL A 277 10.20 15.15 1.58
N TYR A 278 10.12 14.96 2.90
CA TYR A 278 10.78 15.86 3.85
C TYR A 278 12.32 15.86 3.67
N TYR A 279 12.92 14.71 3.34
CA TYR A 279 14.34 14.61 3.07
C TYR A 279 14.74 15.40 1.83
N ALA A 280 13.96 15.34 0.75
CA ALA A 280 14.17 16.11 -0.47
C ALA A 280 14.05 17.62 -0.20
N LEU A 281 13.00 18.05 0.52
CA LEU A 281 12.74 19.45 0.83
C LEU A 281 13.80 20.06 1.76
N TYR A 282 14.12 19.41 2.88
CA TYR A 282 14.89 20.04 3.95
C TYR A 282 16.37 19.65 3.97
N ILE A 283 16.74 18.47 3.43
CA ILE A 283 18.12 18.02 3.42
C ILE A 283 18.78 18.29 2.07
N PHE A 284 18.11 17.92 0.97
CA PHE A 284 18.62 18.20 -0.38
C PHE A 284 18.24 19.61 -0.86
N LYS A 285 17.22 20.24 -0.28
CA LYS A 285 16.67 21.55 -0.69
C LYS A 285 16.26 21.58 -2.17
N ASP A 286 15.82 20.43 -2.69
CA ASP A 286 15.45 20.22 -4.08
C ASP A 286 14.38 19.12 -4.14
N MET A 287 13.14 19.52 -4.38
CA MET A 287 12.01 18.58 -4.50
C MET A 287 12.16 17.63 -5.69
N GLY A 288 12.89 18.04 -6.74
CA GLY A 288 13.19 17.19 -7.89
C GLY A 288 13.97 15.92 -7.51
N GLN A 289 14.76 15.95 -6.42
CA GLN A 289 15.46 14.77 -5.92
C GLN A 289 14.49 13.68 -5.44
N TYR A 290 13.30 14.04 -4.97
CA TYR A 290 12.28 13.05 -4.57
C TYR A 290 11.91 12.11 -5.73
N SER A 291 11.78 12.65 -6.96
CA SER A 291 11.49 11.82 -8.13
C SER A 291 12.57 10.77 -8.36
N TRP A 292 13.84 11.13 -8.20
CA TRP A 292 14.95 10.17 -8.30
C TRP A 292 14.92 9.14 -7.16
N MET A 293 14.64 9.59 -5.93
CA MET A 293 14.54 8.73 -4.75
C MET A 293 13.42 7.70 -4.92
N GLY A 294 12.21 8.15 -5.23
CA GLY A 294 11.03 7.28 -5.36
C GLY A 294 11.11 6.35 -6.57
N ASN A 295 11.55 6.87 -7.73
CA ASN A 295 11.63 6.07 -8.96
C ASN A 295 12.71 5.00 -8.89
N SER A 296 13.89 5.28 -8.33
CA SER A 296 14.93 4.26 -8.18
C SER A 296 14.47 3.08 -7.32
N ILE A 297 13.66 3.33 -6.28
CA ILE A 297 13.02 2.26 -5.48
C ILE A 297 11.99 1.50 -6.32
N SER A 298 11.05 2.21 -6.94
CA SER A 298 9.91 1.62 -7.65
C SER A 298 10.35 0.80 -8.88
N ILE A 299 11.30 1.30 -9.66
CA ILE A 299 11.83 0.61 -10.84
C ILE A 299 12.60 -0.64 -10.44
N ALA A 300 13.44 -0.54 -9.39
CA ALA A 300 14.16 -1.70 -8.88
C ALA A 300 13.23 -2.77 -8.29
N GLN A 301 12.20 -2.35 -7.54
CA GLN A 301 11.15 -3.23 -7.02
C GLN A 301 10.43 -3.95 -8.16
N PHE A 302 10.05 -3.23 -9.20
CA PHE A 302 9.41 -3.79 -10.38
C PHE A 302 10.31 -4.81 -11.08
N ALA A 303 11.56 -4.46 -11.37
CA ALA A 303 12.49 -5.34 -12.10
C ALA A 303 12.77 -6.64 -11.34
N ILE A 304 12.98 -6.58 -10.02
CA ILE A 304 13.31 -7.76 -9.22
C ILE A 304 12.14 -8.74 -9.09
N MET A 305 10.88 -8.28 -9.23
CA MET A 305 9.71 -9.15 -9.16
C MET A 305 9.70 -10.22 -10.26
N PHE A 306 10.28 -9.95 -11.44
CA PHE A 306 10.40 -10.95 -12.50
C PHE A 306 11.46 -12.02 -12.22
N ILE A 307 12.47 -11.68 -11.45
CA ILE A 307 13.62 -12.55 -11.14
C ILE A 307 13.34 -13.37 -9.88
N THR A 308 12.57 -12.84 -8.95
CA THR A 308 12.29 -13.46 -7.64
C THR A 308 11.75 -14.89 -7.72
N PRO A 309 10.80 -15.28 -8.60
CA PRO A 309 10.29 -16.65 -8.69
C PRO A 309 11.36 -17.68 -9.01
N PHE A 310 12.35 -17.31 -9.84
CA PHE A 310 13.47 -18.19 -10.20
C PHE A 310 14.35 -18.51 -8.98
N PHE A 311 14.65 -17.53 -8.17
CA PHE A 311 15.45 -17.74 -6.96
C PHE A 311 14.64 -18.39 -5.82
N MET A 312 13.33 -18.15 -5.77
CA MET A 312 12.44 -18.76 -4.77
C MET A 312 12.47 -20.29 -4.85
N SER A 313 12.46 -20.87 -6.06
CA SER A 313 12.51 -22.33 -6.26
C SER A 313 13.80 -22.95 -5.73
N LYS A 314 14.90 -22.19 -5.72
CA LYS A 314 16.23 -22.67 -5.30
C LYS A 314 16.49 -22.47 -3.80
N PHE A 315 16.10 -21.31 -3.25
CA PHE A 315 16.47 -20.92 -1.89
C PHE A 315 15.31 -21.01 -0.87
N GLY A 316 14.08 -21.15 -1.34
CA GLY A 316 12.89 -21.18 -0.51
C GLY A 316 12.45 -19.80 -0.01
N LYS A 317 11.17 -19.70 0.39
CA LYS A 317 10.52 -18.43 0.77
C LYS A 317 11.19 -17.74 1.97
N ARG A 318 11.60 -18.50 2.99
CA ARG A 318 12.24 -18.00 4.22
C ARG A 318 13.51 -17.22 3.91
N TRP A 319 14.44 -17.84 3.19
CA TRP A 319 15.74 -17.24 2.90
C TRP A 319 15.64 -16.07 1.93
N MET A 320 14.69 -16.14 0.99
CA MET A 320 14.40 -15.02 0.10
C MET A 320 13.86 -13.83 0.89
N TYR A 321 12.93 -14.03 1.84
CA TYR A 321 12.43 -12.96 2.69
C TYR A 321 13.54 -12.34 3.55
N ALA A 322 14.39 -13.16 4.16
CA ALA A 322 15.55 -12.69 4.93
C ALA A 322 16.54 -11.89 4.07
N ALA A 323 16.82 -12.35 2.85
CA ALA A 323 17.67 -11.63 1.89
C ALA A 323 17.06 -10.27 1.49
N GLY A 324 15.73 -10.20 1.29
CA GLY A 324 15.02 -8.95 1.06
C GLY A 324 15.18 -7.96 2.21
N MET A 325 15.03 -8.43 3.46
CA MET A 325 15.24 -7.61 4.65
C MET A 325 16.70 -7.17 4.82
N ALA A 326 17.66 -8.02 4.49
CA ALA A 326 19.09 -7.67 4.49
C ALA A 326 19.41 -6.58 3.47
N LEU A 327 18.87 -6.67 2.25
CA LEU A 327 19.03 -5.63 1.22
C LEU A 327 18.43 -4.29 1.65
N LEU A 328 17.25 -4.31 2.30
CA LEU A 328 16.66 -3.12 2.89
C LEU A 328 17.58 -2.50 3.95
N THR A 329 18.09 -3.33 4.86
CA THR A 329 18.99 -2.90 5.93
C THR A 329 20.24 -2.24 5.36
N ILE A 330 20.90 -2.89 4.39
CA ILE A 330 22.10 -2.36 3.71
C ILE A 330 21.78 -1.06 2.95
N GLY A 331 20.64 -1.00 2.26
CA GLY A 331 20.21 0.17 1.52
C GLY A 331 19.94 1.39 2.42
N PHE A 332 19.30 1.19 3.58
CA PHE A 332 19.09 2.26 4.57
C PHE A 332 20.38 2.68 5.25
N LEU A 333 21.22 1.72 5.64
CA LEU A 333 22.53 1.98 6.26
C LEU A 333 23.45 2.77 5.31
N GLY A 334 23.59 2.30 4.07
CA GLY A 334 24.43 2.96 3.07
C GLY A 334 23.94 4.38 2.76
N PHE A 335 22.62 4.58 2.66
CA PHE A 335 22.06 5.91 2.47
C PHE A 335 22.32 6.83 3.68
N GLY A 336 22.17 6.31 4.90
CA GLY A 336 22.41 7.07 6.13
C GLY A 336 23.88 7.52 6.29
N LEU A 337 24.83 6.69 5.85
CA LEU A 337 26.26 6.98 5.97
C LEU A 337 26.81 7.83 4.82
N PHE A 338 26.35 7.59 3.58
CA PHE A 338 26.98 8.12 2.37
C PHE A 338 26.01 8.84 1.42
N GLY A 339 24.74 9.03 1.79
CA GLY A 339 23.64 9.46 0.92
C GLY A 339 23.66 10.90 0.42
N THR A 340 24.76 11.65 0.61
CA THR A 340 24.90 13.03 0.10
C THR A 340 25.16 13.09 -1.40
N SER A 341 25.70 12.02 -2.00
CA SER A 341 25.96 11.91 -3.44
C SER A 341 24.73 11.31 -4.16
N LYS A 342 24.33 11.92 -5.29
CA LYS A 342 23.22 11.43 -6.12
C LYS A 342 23.40 9.98 -6.58
N ILE A 343 24.63 9.58 -6.92
CA ILE A 343 24.94 8.21 -7.36
C ILE A 343 24.75 7.23 -6.21
N VAL A 344 25.28 7.53 -5.03
CA VAL A 344 25.11 6.68 -3.83
C VAL A 344 23.65 6.60 -3.43
N MET A 345 22.90 7.69 -3.48
CA MET A 345 21.48 7.75 -3.24
C MET A 345 20.73 6.76 -4.15
N ILE A 346 20.99 6.77 -5.46
CA ILE A 346 20.35 5.88 -6.42
C ILE A 346 20.71 4.42 -6.12
N ILE A 347 21.99 4.09 -5.89
CA ILE A 347 22.43 2.73 -5.58
C ILE A 347 21.74 2.21 -4.32
N CYS A 348 21.73 2.99 -3.25
CA CYS A 348 21.07 2.61 -1.99
C CYS A 348 19.56 2.43 -2.17
N ASN A 349 18.90 3.27 -2.97
CA ASN A 349 17.48 3.15 -3.23
C ASN A 349 17.16 1.96 -4.15
N VAL A 350 18.03 1.60 -5.10
CA VAL A 350 17.92 0.35 -5.87
C VAL A 350 17.99 -0.86 -4.93
N LEU A 351 18.90 -0.88 -3.96
CA LEU A 351 18.96 -1.96 -2.96
C LEU A 351 17.68 -2.03 -2.13
N LYS A 352 17.14 -0.87 -1.69
CA LYS A 352 15.84 -0.81 -0.98
C LYS A 352 14.71 -1.35 -1.86
N GLY A 353 14.65 -0.96 -3.13
CA GLY A 353 13.64 -1.43 -4.08
C GLY A 353 13.70 -2.94 -4.31
N CYS A 354 14.90 -3.49 -4.51
CA CYS A 354 15.10 -4.95 -4.59
C CYS A 354 14.65 -5.66 -3.31
N GLY A 355 14.99 -5.10 -2.15
CA GLY A 355 14.58 -5.65 -0.85
C GLY A 355 13.06 -5.67 -0.69
N LEU A 356 12.36 -4.59 -1.03
CA LEU A 356 10.90 -4.49 -1.00
C LEU A 356 10.24 -5.47 -1.98
N GLY A 357 10.78 -5.60 -3.20
CA GLY A 357 10.23 -6.50 -4.21
C GLY A 357 10.34 -7.97 -3.80
N ILE A 358 11.50 -8.39 -3.31
CA ILE A 358 11.74 -9.77 -2.85
C ILE A 358 10.87 -10.09 -1.63
N SER A 359 10.91 -9.25 -0.60
CA SER A 359 10.14 -9.48 0.63
C SER A 359 8.63 -9.45 0.39
N GLY A 360 8.15 -8.50 -0.42
CA GLY A 360 6.74 -8.39 -0.77
C GLY A 360 6.22 -9.62 -1.52
N ALA A 361 6.99 -10.14 -2.48
CA ALA A 361 6.63 -11.34 -3.22
C ALA A 361 6.52 -12.60 -2.33
N MET A 362 7.35 -12.71 -1.30
CA MET A 362 7.34 -13.87 -0.38
C MET A 362 6.30 -13.76 0.74
N ALA A 363 5.93 -12.55 1.11
CA ALA A 363 5.17 -12.25 2.32
C ALA A 363 3.86 -13.02 2.44
N MET A 364 2.99 -12.94 1.42
CA MET A 364 1.67 -13.58 1.46
C MET A 364 1.78 -15.12 1.44
N GLY A 365 2.78 -15.67 0.74
CA GLY A 365 3.06 -17.10 0.77
C GLY A 365 3.46 -17.59 2.17
N LEU A 366 4.33 -16.83 2.86
CA LEU A 366 4.74 -17.16 4.23
C LEU A 366 3.59 -17.02 5.25
N VAL A 367 2.70 -16.04 5.05
CA VAL A 367 1.47 -15.91 5.84
C VAL A 367 0.59 -17.14 5.67
N ALA A 368 0.33 -17.56 4.42
CA ALA A 368 -0.49 -18.73 4.13
C ALA A 368 0.12 -20.00 4.72
N ASP A 369 1.43 -20.21 4.57
CA ASP A 369 2.14 -21.37 5.14
C ASP A 369 2.09 -21.36 6.68
N SER A 370 2.20 -20.19 7.33
CA SER A 370 2.08 -20.06 8.77
C SER A 370 0.67 -20.38 9.29
N ILE A 371 -0.38 -19.98 8.56
CA ILE A 371 -1.76 -20.33 8.91
C ILE A 371 -1.96 -21.84 8.76
N THR A 372 -1.46 -22.44 7.67
CA THR A 372 -1.52 -23.89 7.44
C THR A 372 -0.83 -24.67 8.57
N TYR A 373 0.34 -24.21 9.03
CA TYR A 373 1.01 -24.79 10.18
C TYR A 373 0.13 -24.76 11.44
N GLY A 374 -0.51 -23.62 11.71
CA GLY A 374 -1.45 -23.48 12.85
C GLY A 374 -2.62 -24.43 12.75
N GLN A 375 -3.24 -24.54 11.57
CA GLN A 375 -4.35 -25.44 11.29
C GLN A 375 -3.95 -26.91 11.48
N LEU A 376 -2.80 -27.32 10.97
CA LEU A 376 -2.30 -28.69 11.16
C LEU A 376 -1.98 -29.01 12.62
N LYS A 377 -1.48 -28.03 13.38
CA LYS A 377 -1.11 -28.20 14.78
C LYS A 377 -2.31 -28.24 15.72
N THR A 378 -3.30 -27.38 15.51
CA THR A 378 -4.44 -27.19 16.43
C THR A 378 -5.74 -27.83 15.97
N GLY A 379 -5.83 -28.24 14.70
CA GLY A 379 -7.07 -28.70 14.07
C GLY A 379 -8.09 -27.58 13.78
N ILE A 380 -7.77 -26.32 14.15
CA ILE A 380 -8.69 -25.18 13.99
C ILE A 380 -8.45 -24.51 12.63
N ASN A 381 -9.48 -24.44 11.80
CA ASN A 381 -9.42 -23.71 10.53
C ASN A 381 -9.57 -22.19 10.79
N ALA A 382 -8.46 -21.46 10.80
CA ALA A 382 -8.42 -20.02 11.05
C ALA A 382 -7.96 -19.21 9.82
N VAL A 383 -8.13 -19.71 8.60
CA VAL A 383 -7.62 -19.07 7.35
C VAL A 383 -8.17 -17.67 7.18
N GLY A 384 -9.48 -17.47 7.29
CA GLY A 384 -10.10 -16.15 7.15
C GLY A 384 -9.61 -15.17 8.22
N MET A 385 -9.60 -15.59 9.49
CA MET A 385 -9.15 -14.77 10.61
C MET A 385 -7.65 -14.47 10.54
N GLY A 386 -6.83 -15.44 10.07
CA GLY A 386 -5.39 -15.26 9.89
C GLY A 386 -5.05 -14.20 8.83
N ASN A 387 -5.75 -14.22 7.69
CA ASN A 387 -5.59 -13.21 6.65
C ASN A 387 -6.12 -11.83 7.09
N ALA A 388 -7.26 -11.79 7.78
CA ALA A 388 -7.80 -10.55 8.33
C ALA A 388 -6.84 -9.91 9.34
N GLY A 389 -6.24 -10.73 10.23
CA GLY A 389 -5.23 -10.25 11.17
C GLY A 389 -3.98 -9.70 10.47
N THR A 390 -3.52 -10.33 9.39
CA THR A 390 -2.40 -9.82 8.60
C THR A 390 -2.73 -8.49 7.92
N SER A 391 -3.94 -8.34 7.39
CA SER A 391 -4.42 -7.06 6.84
C SER A 391 -4.50 -5.97 7.93
N ALA A 392 -4.96 -6.34 9.12
CA ALA A 392 -4.95 -5.43 10.27
C ALA A 392 -3.53 -4.98 10.65
N ALA A 393 -2.54 -5.90 10.63
CA ALA A 393 -1.15 -5.55 10.89
C ALA A 393 -0.60 -4.53 9.88
N GLN A 394 -0.94 -4.67 8.60
CA GLN A 394 -0.56 -3.71 7.54
C GLN A 394 -1.14 -2.31 7.82
N LYS A 395 -2.44 -2.23 8.12
CA LYS A 395 -3.13 -0.96 8.41
C LYS A 395 -2.61 -0.31 9.70
N LEU A 396 -2.37 -1.12 10.73
CA LEU A 396 -1.74 -0.65 11.97
C LEU A 396 -0.32 -0.13 11.72
N GLY A 397 0.47 -0.81 10.88
CA GLY A 397 1.82 -0.37 10.49
C GLY A 397 1.79 0.99 9.80
N LEU A 398 0.88 1.20 8.83
CA LEU A 398 0.70 2.48 8.16
C LEU A 398 0.25 3.58 9.14
N GLY A 399 -0.75 3.30 9.99
CA GLY A 399 -1.27 4.26 10.96
C GLY A 399 -0.23 4.67 12.01
N LEU A 400 0.42 3.69 12.64
CA LEU A 400 1.47 3.93 13.63
C LEU A 400 2.69 4.63 13.00
N GLY A 401 3.08 4.23 11.78
CA GLY A 401 4.16 4.89 11.05
C GLY A 401 3.89 6.38 10.85
N THR A 402 2.69 6.72 10.38
CA THR A 402 2.27 8.12 10.19
C THR A 402 2.24 8.88 11.52
N ALA A 403 1.67 8.28 12.57
CA ALA A 403 1.58 8.89 13.89
C ALA A 403 2.97 9.20 14.46
N VAL A 404 3.85 8.21 14.50
CA VAL A 404 5.21 8.36 15.04
C VAL A 404 6.00 9.38 14.23
N PHE A 405 5.89 9.37 12.90
CA PHE A 405 6.54 10.35 12.05
C PHE A 405 6.11 11.78 12.42
N GLY A 406 4.82 12.05 12.49
CA GLY A 406 4.30 13.38 12.82
C GLY A 406 4.61 13.82 14.26
N TRP A 407 4.53 12.91 15.24
CA TRP A 407 4.89 13.22 16.63
C TRP A 407 6.38 13.57 16.78
N VAL A 408 7.26 12.87 16.09
CA VAL A 408 8.69 13.18 16.11
C VAL A 408 8.96 14.53 15.44
N MET A 409 8.30 14.83 14.31
CA MET A 409 8.42 16.15 13.66
C MET A 409 7.92 17.27 14.55
N SER A 410 6.76 17.14 15.18
CA SER A 410 6.21 18.12 16.12
C SER A 410 7.13 18.31 17.33
N ALA A 411 7.62 17.21 17.93
CA ALA A 411 8.57 17.26 19.05
C ALA A 411 9.91 17.90 18.69
N ALA A 412 10.36 17.78 17.43
CA ALA A 412 11.55 18.45 16.92
C ALA A 412 11.35 19.95 16.67
N GLY A 413 10.14 20.47 16.82
CA GLY A 413 9.78 21.88 16.60
C GLY A 413 9.60 22.25 15.12
N PHE A 414 9.10 21.30 14.32
CA PHE A 414 8.79 21.58 12.92
C PHE A 414 7.64 22.60 12.82
N ASP A 415 7.87 23.69 12.07
CA ASP A 415 6.89 24.74 11.82
C ASP A 415 6.86 25.10 10.31
N GLY A 416 5.78 24.75 9.64
CA GLY A 416 5.58 25.07 8.23
C GLY A 416 5.49 26.59 7.93
N ALA A 417 5.18 27.42 8.94
CA ALA A 417 5.15 28.88 8.77
C ALA A 417 6.54 29.48 8.53
N LEU A 418 7.60 28.84 9.01
CA LEU A 418 8.99 29.29 8.75
C LEU A 418 9.33 29.20 7.26
N ASP A 419 8.81 28.18 6.55
CA ASP A 419 9.05 28.03 5.13
C ASP A 419 8.45 29.20 4.31
N LEU A 420 7.26 29.67 4.71
CA LEU A 420 6.63 30.82 4.05
C LEU A 420 7.39 32.13 4.27
N GLN A 421 8.18 32.18 5.34
CA GLN A 421 9.01 33.34 5.68
C GLN A 421 10.44 33.21 5.12
N GLY A 422 10.74 32.11 4.40
CA GLY A 422 12.10 31.83 3.93
C GLY A 422 13.11 31.57 5.05
N LEU A 423 12.63 31.22 6.26
CA LEU A 423 13.47 30.97 7.43
C LEU A 423 13.83 29.47 7.53
N PRO A 424 15.05 29.14 7.98
CA PRO A 424 15.45 27.74 8.13
C PRO A 424 14.72 27.08 9.29
N GLN A 425 14.38 25.79 9.11
CA GLN A 425 13.85 24.95 10.19
C GLN A 425 14.89 24.75 11.31
N PRO A 426 14.48 24.48 12.55
CA PRO A 426 15.40 24.13 13.64
C PRO A 426 16.30 22.94 13.26
N ALA A 427 17.58 22.95 13.69
CA ALA A 427 18.53 21.85 13.42
C ALA A 427 18.05 20.48 13.95
N ALA A 428 17.22 20.49 15.00
CA ALA A 428 16.57 19.28 15.51
C ALA A 428 15.66 18.61 14.48
N VAL A 429 14.97 19.38 13.62
CA VAL A 429 14.10 18.88 12.56
C VAL A 429 14.91 18.13 11.50
N GLU A 430 16.03 18.70 11.03
CA GLU A 430 16.89 18.02 10.08
C GLU A 430 17.45 16.71 10.64
N THR A 431 17.86 16.71 11.91
CA THR A 431 18.33 15.51 12.61
C THR A 431 17.23 14.46 12.71
N ALA A 432 16.02 14.87 13.07
CA ALA A 432 14.86 13.99 13.16
C ALA A 432 14.51 13.36 11.79
N ILE A 433 14.53 14.15 10.70
CA ILE A 433 14.29 13.66 9.34
C ILE A 433 15.35 12.61 8.95
N ARG A 434 16.64 12.88 9.17
CA ARG A 434 17.74 11.92 8.90
C ARG A 434 17.57 10.64 9.70
N PHE A 435 17.22 10.75 10.97
CA PHE A 435 17.03 9.60 11.85
C PHE A 435 15.82 8.75 11.43
N MET A 436 14.68 9.36 11.18
CA MET A 436 13.46 8.67 10.75
C MET A 436 13.60 8.04 9.37
N TYR A 437 14.19 8.73 8.40
CA TYR A 437 14.32 8.21 7.04
C TYR A 437 15.31 7.04 6.92
N ASN A 438 16.39 7.02 7.74
CA ASN A 438 17.44 6.02 7.59
C ASN A 438 17.52 5.03 8.75
N TRP A 439 17.67 5.52 9.99
CA TRP A 439 18.08 4.67 11.11
C TRP A 439 16.95 3.81 11.67
N ILE A 440 15.75 4.36 11.84
CA ILE A 440 14.61 3.58 12.32
C ILE A 440 14.26 2.45 11.34
N PRO A 441 14.07 2.71 10.02
CA PRO A 441 13.85 1.64 9.05
C PRO A 441 14.96 0.60 9.00
N MET A 442 16.22 1.04 9.08
CA MET A 442 17.37 0.13 9.11
C MET A 442 17.30 -0.84 10.29
N ILE A 443 17.10 -0.32 11.51
CA ILE A 443 17.02 -1.14 12.73
C ILE A 443 15.86 -2.14 12.64
N MET A 444 14.68 -1.68 12.20
CA MET A 444 13.50 -2.56 12.07
C MET A 444 13.72 -3.68 11.06
N CYS A 445 14.27 -3.35 9.88
CA CYS A 445 14.59 -4.36 8.87
C CYS A 445 15.66 -5.35 9.34
N ALA A 446 16.70 -4.87 10.05
CA ALA A 446 17.75 -5.70 10.62
C ALA A 446 17.21 -6.70 11.66
N VAL A 447 16.33 -6.23 12.56
CA VAL A 447 15.69 -7.08 13.57
C VAL A 447 14.84 -8.16 12.90
N ILE A 448 14.03 -7.82 11.90
CA ILE A 448 13.23 -8.80 11.15
C ILE A 448 14.16 -9.80 10.44
N CYS A 449 15.22 -9.33 9.79
CA CYS A 449 16.20 -10.20 9.13
C CYS A 449 16.78 -11.23 10.12
N ILE A 450 17.23 -10.78 11.29
CA ILE A 450 17.78 -11.65 12.34
C ILE A 450 16.74 -12.69 12.81
N ILE A 451 15.48 -12.28 13.04
CA ILE A 451 14.40 -13.19 13.44
C ILE A 451 14.18 -14.28 12.37
N PHE A 452 14.18 -13.89 11.07
CA PHE A 452 13.99 -14.87 10.01
C PHE A 452 15.17 -15.84 9.85
N VAL A 453 16.39 -15.36 10.05
CA VAL A 453 17.60 -16.20 10.00
C VAL A 453 17.66 -17.16 11.20
N THR A 454 17.34 -16.70 12.40
CA THR A 454 17.54 -17.48 13.64
C THR A 454 16.32 -18.29 14.06
N SER A 455 15.13 -17.72 13.99
CA SER A 455 13.94 -18.25 14.69
C SER A 455 12.83 -18.78 13.79
N PHE A 456 12.81 -18.35 12.50
CA PHE A 456 11.74 -18.70 11.57
C PHE A 456 12.03 -20.00 10.81
N ASN A 457 11.77 -21.18 11.41
CA ASN A 457 12.01 -22.50 10.83
C ASN A 457 10.73 -23.17 10.29
N LEU A 458 9.81 -22.36 9.73
CA LEU A 458 8.48 -22.81 9.30
C LEU A 458 8.54 -24.00 8.32
N ASP A 459 9.38 -23.93 7.29
CA ASP A 459 9.45 -24.96 6.23
C ASP A 459 9.77 -26.33 6.82
N ARG A 460 10.76 -26.40 7.75
CA ARG A 460 11.15 -27.64 8.42
C ARG A 460 10.06 -28.17 9.34
N ASP A 461 9.46 -27.29 10.14
CA ASP A 461 8.47 -27.69 11.14
C ASP A 461 7.13 -28.05 10.47
N LEU A 462 6.80 -27.42 9.33
CA LEU A 462 5.63 -27.76 8.51
C LEU A 462 5.81 -29.13 7.82
N ALA A 463 7.00 -29.40 7.28
CA ALA A 463 7.33 -30.69 6.67
C ALA A 463 7.24 -31.84 7.69
N LYS A 464 7.75 -31.64 8.92
CA LYS A 464 7.62 -32.61 10.01
C LYS A 464 6.17 -32.91 10.36
N LEU A 465 5.34 -31.86 10.53
CA LEU A 465 3.90 -32.01 10.86
C LEU A 465 3.12 -32.72 9.76
N ARG A 466 3.46 -32.49 8.49
CA ARG A 466 2.84 -33.20 7.36
C ARG A 466 3.19 -34.67 7.37
N ALA A 467 4.49 -35.01 7.59
CA ALA A 467 4.95 -36.38 7.70
C ALA A 467 4.30 -37.14 8.87
N GLU A 468 4.19 -36.51 10.06
CA GLU A 468 3.52 -37.09 11.23
C GLU A 468 2.03 -37.37 11.00
N LYS A 469 1.36 -36.59 10.12
CA LYS A 469 -0.06 -36.75 9.79
C LYS A 469 -0.31 -37.57 8.53
N GLY A 470 0.74 -38.10 7.89
CA GLY A 470 0.61 -38.90 6.67
C GLY A 470 0.08 -38.11 5.45
N ILE A 471 0.28 -36.77 5.44
CA ILE A 471 -0.15 -35.89 4.34
C ILE A 471 1.04 -35.74 3.40
N GLU A 472 0.96 -36.38 2.23
CA GLU A 472 1.92 -36.18 1.15
C GLU A 472 1.91 -34.72 0.69
N GLY A 473 3.10 -34.12 0.50
CA GLY A 473 3.32 -32.69 0.24
C GLY A 473 3.10 -32.28 -1.21
#